data_d32e30fcc2e2f9e7432efdd3e03bb0b6
#
_entry.id   d32e30fcc2e2f9e7432efdd3e03bb0b6
#
_cell.length_a   1.000
_cell.length_b   1.000
_cell.length_c   1.000
_cell.angle_alpha   90.00
_cell.angle_beta   90.00
_cell.angle_gamma   90.00
#
_symmetry.space_group_name_H-M   'P 1'
#
loop_
_entity.id
_entity.type
_entity.pdbx_description
1 polymer ?
#
loop_
_entity_poly.entity_id
_entity_poly.type
_entity_poly.pdbx_seq_one_letter_code
_entity_poly.pdbx_strand_id
1 'polypeptide(L)'
;METRKGAPPPAPPPNRHAPSPIFHFLFSVFLSSLFLAGCAAPGEPVERKPQVPAPVADLAAEQLGNSVVLRFTLPAETAEHRPLKQAPAVEIYRAFAPAAGLSGAPPALFFTIPPDVAGQHTEQQLFRWSDALRAEDFAQHPAGIVTYMVRTRTSAKKASADSNLAEVRIYPAPLPVQDLAAEITPAGVALRWTPPQNTITGSVPSIARYEIYRARAQAQAQAAPTPPTGPT
;
A
#
# COMPACT_ATOMS: atom_id res chain seq x y z
N MET A 1 -102.44 -64.34 -36.88
CA MET A 1 -101.04 -64.37 -37.23
C MET A 1 -100.46 -63.00 -36.90
N GLU A 2 -99.99 -62.89 -35.69
CA GLU A 2 -99.69 -61.60 -35.07
C GLU A 2 -98.13 -61.51 -34.85
N THR A 3 -97.50 -60.63 -35.57
CA THR A 3 -96.06 -60.41 -35.46
C THR A 3 -95.78 -59.34 -34.38
N ARG A 4 -95.23 -59.82 -33.27
CA ARG A 4 -94.70 -58.93 -32.20
C ARG A 4 -93.44 -58.14 -32.67
N LYS A 5 -93.60 -56.84 -32.63
CA LYS A 5 -92.53 -55.87 -32.91
C LYS A 5 -91.70 -55.73 -31.63
N GLY A 6 -90.42 -56.09 -31.70
CA GLY A 6 -89.49 -55.98 -30.58
C GLY A 6 -89.07 -54.55 -30.33
N ALA A 7 -88.99 -54.23 -29.04
CA ALA A 7 -88.52 -52.88 -28.57
C ALA A 7 -86.98 -52.70 -28.80
N PRO A 8 -86.52 -51.53 -29.07
CA PRO A 8 -85.09 -51.21 -29.26
C PRO A 8 -84.28 -51.28 -27.92
N PRO A 9 -83.04 -51.63 -27.96
CA PRO A 9 -82.21 -51.73 -26.77
C PRO A 9 -81.90 -50.32 -26.15
N PRO A 10 -81.60 -50.27 -24.84
CA PRO A 10 -81.30 -49.01 -24.13
C PRO A 10 -79.94 -48.47 -24.57
N ALA A 11 -79.84 -47.07 -24.60
CA ALA A 11 -78.62 -46.32 -24.95
C ALA A 11 -77.55 -46.57 -23.90
N PRO A 12 -76.26 -46.61 -24.30
CA PRO A 12 -75.12 -46.70 -23.37
C PRO A 12 -74.95 -45.47 -22.53
N PRO A 13 -74.43 -45.59 -21.25
CA PRO A 13 -74.23 -44.43 -20.36
C PRO A 13 -73.12 -43.50 -20.88
N PRO A 14 -73.18 -42.21 -20.57
CA PRO A 14 -72.17 -41.23 -21.02
C PRO A 14 -70.79 -41.55 -20.41
N ASN A 15 -69.79 -41.59 -21.26
CA ASN A 15 -68.43 -41.85 -20.91
C ASN A 15 -67.85 -40.67 -20.09
N ARG A 16 -67.77 -40.80 -18.76
CA ARG A 16 -67.06 -39.83 -17.91
C ARG A 16 -65.58 -40.07 -18.08
N HIS A 17 -64.97 -39.31 -18.95
CA HIS A 17 -63.50 -39.24 -18.99
C HIS A 17 -62.98 -38.71 -17.65
N ALA A 18 -62.49 -39.60 -16.79
CA ALA A 18 -61.71 -39.21 -15.63
C ALA A 18 -60.41 -38.52 -16.15
N PRO A 19 -60.00 -37.37 -15.63
CA PRO A 19 -58.78 -36.72 -16.06
C PRO A 19 -57.58 -37.63 -15.78
N SER A 20 -56.77 -37.81 -16.80
CA SER A 20 -55.58 -38.67 -16.77
C SER A 20 -54.63 -38.26 -15.61
N PRO A 21 -54.10 -39.20 -14.84
CA PRO A 21 -53.13 -38.89 -13.77
C PRO A 21 -51.93 -38.09 -14.26
N ILE A 22 -51.62 -38.16 -15.55
CA ILE A 22 -50.59 -37.36 -16.20
C ILE A 22 -50.94 -35.87 -16.19
N PHE A 23 -52.21 -35.50 -16.32
CA PHE A 23 -52.65 -34.09 -16.29
C PHE A 23 -52.46 -33.50 -14.88
N HIS A 24 -52.77 -34.23 -13.83
CA HIS A 24 -52.55 -33.80 -12.45
C HIS A 24 -51.07 -33.65 -12.13
N PHE A 25 -50.22 -34.56 -12.64
CA PHE A 25 -48.78 -34.51 -12.46
C PHE A 25 -48.15 -33.28 -13.17
N LEU A 26 -48.52 -33.04 -14.44
CA LEU A 26 -48.07 -31.86 -15.19
C LEU A 26 -48.55 -30.56 -14.60
N PHE A 27 -49.80 -30.52 -14.12
CA PHE A 27 -50.33 -29.32 -13.45
C PHE A 27 -49.62 -29.04 -12.10
N SER A 28 -49.34 -30.08 -11.34
CA SER A 28 -48.59 -29.99 -10.08
C SER A 28 -47.16 -29.48 -10.31
N VAL A 29 -46.44 -30.01 -11.34
CA VAL A 29 -45.08 -29.54 -11.71
C VAL A 29 -45.09 -28.08 -12.18
N PHE A 30 -46.11 -27.69 -12.96
CA PHE A 30 -46.27 -26.31 -13.41
C PHE A 30 -46.56 -25.32 -12.25
N LEU A 31 -47.38 -25.72 -11.30
CA LEU A 31 -47.70 -24.94 -10.11
C LEU A 31 -46.47 -24.83 -9.18
N SER A 32 -45.68 -25.91 -9.02
CA SER A 32 -44.40 -25.88 -8.28
C SER A 32 -43.39 -24.94 -8.92
N SER A 33 -43.32 -24.91 -10.25
CA SER A 33 -42.39 -24.06 -11.01
C SER A 33 -42.72 -22.55 -10.84
N LEU A 34 -43.99 -22.24 -10.66
CA LEU A 34 -44.45 -20.84 -10.43
C LEU A 34 -43.99 -20.28 -9.07
N PHE A 35 -43.84 -21.14 -8.05
CA PHE A 35 -43.38 -20.73 -6.73
C PHE A 35 -41.84 -20.52 -6.68
N LEU A 36 -41.07 -21.09 -7.60
CA LEU A 36 -39.63 -20.88 -7.68
C LEU A 36 -39.23 -19.59 -8.43
N ALA A 37 -40.15 -18.95 -9.15
CA ALA A 37 -39.86 -17.70 -9.87
C ALA A 37 -40.01 -16.44 -9.00
N GLY A 38 -40.36 -16.58 -7.73
CA GLY A 38 -40.52 -15.48 -6.80
C GLY A 38 -39.25 -15.21 -5.99
N CYS A 39 -38.67 -14.03 -6.16
CA CYS A 39 -37.69 -13.37 -5.31
C CYS A 39 -36.22 -13.55 -5.69
N ALA A 40 -35.86 -13.28 -6.93
CA ALA A 40 -34.64 -12.56 -7.17
C ALA A 40 -35.01 -11.09 -7.49
N ALA A 41 -35.46 -10.34 -6.50
CA ALA A 41 -35.42 -8.88 -6.61
C ALA A 41 -33.94 -8.52 -6.71
N PRO A 42 -33.41 -7.97 -7.84
CA PRO A 42 -32.07 -7.41 -7.84
C PRO A 42 -32.13 -6.31 -6.78
N GLY A 43 -31.37 -6.52 -5.69
CA GLY A 43 -31.15 -5.44 -4.71
C GLY A 43 -30.68 -4.21 -5.48
N GLU A 44 -31.05 -3.02 -5.03
CA GLU A 44 -30.59 -1.78 -5.66
C GLU A 44 -29.09 -1.90 -5.93
N PRO A 45 -28.63 -1.54 -7.14
CA PRO A 45 -27.21 -1.59 -7.47
C PRO A 45 -26.49 -0.71 -6.44
N VAL A 46 -25.81 -1.33 -5.48
CA VAL A 46 -24.96 -0.60 -4.53
C VAL A 46 -23.83 -0.03 -5.38
N GLU A 47 -23.94 1.25 -5.66
CA GLU A 47 -22.90 2.01 -6.35
C GLU A 47 -21.59 1.77 -5.63
N ARG A 48 -20.68 1.00 -6.24
CA ARG A 48 -19.33 0.78 -5.70
C ARG A 48 -18.58 2.10 -5.85
N LYS A 49 -18.78 2.99 -4.88
CA LYS A 49 -18.08 4.27 -4.86
C LYS A 49 -16.57 3.98 -4.88
N PRO A 50 -15.82 4.61 -5.81
CA PRO A 50 -14.40 4.36 -5.97
C PRO A 50 -13.67 4.67 -4.66
N GLN A 51 -12.85 3.74 -4.18
CA GLN A 51 -11.99 3.97 -3.00
C GLN A 51 -10.71 4.67 -3.46
N VAL A 52 -10.80 5.94 -3.79
CA VAL A 52 -9.66 6.79 -4.10
C VAL A 52 -9.10 7.31 -2.79
N PRO A 53 -7.83 7.09 -2.45
CA PRO A 53 -7.24 7.60 -1.22
C PRO A 53 -7.29 9.13 -1.16
N ALA A 54 -7.36 9.71 0.04
CA ALA A 54 -7.14 11.12 0.22
C ALA A 54 -5.74 11.52 -0.25
N PRO A 55 -5.54 12.72 -0.82
CA PRO A 55 -4.22 13.19 -1.21
C PRO A 55 -3.34 13.43 0.03
N VAL A 56 -2.05 13.19 -0.11
CA VAL A 56 -1.05 13.59 0.90
C VAL A 56 -0.85 15.10 0.79
N ALA A 57 -0.89 15.81 1.92
CA ALA A 57 -0.75 17.26 1.96
C ALA A 57 0.41 17.74 2.84
N ASP A 58 1.12 16.82 3.48
CA ASP A 58 2.16 17.09 4.48
C ASP A 58 3.50 16.40 4.12
N LEU A 59 3.75 16.18 2.81
CA LEU A 59 5.02 15.64 2.36
C LEU A 59 6.15 16.58 2.76
N ALA A 60 7.09 16.05 3.51
CA ALA A 60 8.34 16.71 3.88
C ALA A 60 9.53 15.85 3.46
N ALA A 61 10.63 16.51 3.10
CA ALA A 61 11.87 15.87 2.68
C ALA A 61 13.06 16.53 3.39
N GLU A 62 14.03 15.73 3.83
CA GLU A 62 15.23 16.20 4.53
C GLU A 62 16.43 15.33 4.13
N GLN A 63 17.56 15.96 3.84
CA GLN A 63 18.78 15.22 3.59
C GLN A 63 19.42 14.77 4.92
N LEU A 64 19.69 13.46 5.04
CA LEU A 64 20.46 12.83 6.11
C LEU A 64 21.64 12.05 5.50
N GLY A 65 22.82 12.57 5.63
CA GLY A 65 24.01 12.01 4.96
C GLY A 65 23.85 12.04 3.43
N ASN A 66 24.02 10.89 2.79
CA ASN A 66 23.80 10.74 1.35
C ASN A 66 22.39 10.26 0.97
N SER A 67 21.43 10.34 1.88
CA SER A 67 20.04 9.96 1.63
C SER A 67 19.11 11.13 1.84
N VAL A 68 17.97 11.14 1.13
CA VAL A 68 16.85 12.02 1.42
C VAL A 68 15.75 11.20 2.08
N VAL A 69 15.36 11.61 3.29
CA VAL A 69 14.27 10.99 4.04
C VAL A 69 12.98 11.73 3.76
N LEU A 70 12.01 11.00 3.22
CA LEU A 70 10.64 11.47 3.02
C LEU A 70 9.79 11.11 4.22
N ARG A 71 8.93 12.03 4.64
CA ARG A 71 7.96 11.85 5.73
C ARG A 71 6.63 12.45 5.34
N PHE A 72 5.54 11.73 5.61
CA PHE A 72 4.17 12.23 5.44
C PHE A 72 3.18 11.31 6.17
N THR A 73 1.97 11.79 6.38
CA THR A 73 0.87 10.97 6.92
C THR A 73 0.31 10.07 5.83
N LEU A 74 0.40 8.73 6.02
CA LEU A 74 -0.18 7.78 5.08
C LEU A 74 -1.71 7.82 5.19
N PRO A 75 -2.46 8.10 4.09
CA PRO A 75 -3.91 8.20 4.16
C PRO A 75 -4.57 6.91 4.62
N ALA A 76 -5.37 6.98 5.66
CA ALA A 76 -6.23 5.89 6.15
C ALA A 76 -7.66 5.98 5.58
N GLU A 77 -7.98 7.06 4.88
CA GLU A 77 -9.31 7.37 4.37
C GLU A 77 -9.28 7.70 2.87
N THR A 78 -10.45 7.59 2.26
CA THR A 78 -10.70 8.08 0.90
C THR A 78 -10.87 9.60 0.87
N ALA A 79 -10.85 10.19 -0.33
CA ALA A 79 -11.15 11.61 -0.54
C ALA A 79 -12.56 12.01 -0.03
N GLU A 80 -13.48 11.05 0.13
CA GLU A 80 -14.81 11.25 0.71
C GLU A 80 -14.88 10.89 2.20
N HIS A 81 -13.75 10.88 2.91
CA HIS A 81 -13.65 10.59 4.36
C HIS A 81 -14.21 9.22 4.77
N ARG A 82 -14.05 8.20 3.93
CA ARG A 82 -14.41 6.83 4.28
C ARG A 82 -13.15 6.02 4.55
N PRO A 83 -13.15 5.14 5.56
CA PRO A 83 -11.97 4.35 5.88
C PRO A 83 -11.56 3.46 4.70
N LEU A 84 -10.27 3.42 4.41
CA LEU A 84 -9.69 2.47 3.47
C LEU A 84 -9.67 1.07 4.08
N LYS A 85 -9.95 0.05 3.26
CA LYS A 85 -9.93 -1.35 3.71
C LYS A 85 -8.53 -1.88 3.99
N GLN A 86 -7.54 -1.29 3.35
CA GLN A 86 -6.12 -1.63 3.48
C GLN A 86 -5.27 -0.40 3.20
N ALA A 87 -4.02 -0.41 3.65
CA ALA A 87 -3.06 0.62 3.32
C ALA A 87 -2.95 0.78 1.79
N PRO A 88 -2.86 2.00 1.25
CA PRO A 88 -2.63 2.22 -0.17
C PRO A 88 -1.17 1.95 -0.55
N ALA A 89 -0.92 1.60 -1.81
CA ALA A 89 0.43 1.69 -2.38
C ALA A 89 0.89 3.15 -2.45
N VAL A 90 2.19 3.37 -2.32
CA VAL A 90 2.81 4.71 -2.42
C VAL A 90 3.64 4.78 -3.68
N GLU A 91 3.36 5.75 -4.53
CA GLU A 91 4.17 6.12 -5.69
C GLU A 91 4.98 7.36 -5.37
N ILE A 92 6.29 7.26 -5.52
CA ILE A 92 7.24 8.35 -5.28
C ILE A 92 7.72 8.86 -6.63
N TYR A 93 7.57 10.14 -6.84
CA TYR A 93 8.04 10.87 -8.01
C TYR A 93 9.21 11.74 -7.62
N ARG A 94 10.23 11.83 -8.48
CA ARG A 94 11.46 12.57 -8.23
C ARG A 94 11.91 13.34 -9.45
N ALA A 95 12.45 14.53 -9.24
CA ALA A 95 13.17 15.30 -10.25
C ALA A 95 14.40 15.97 -9.65
N PHE A 96 15.41 16.18 -10.48
CA PHE A 96 16.59 16.99 -10.14
C PHE A 96 16.54 18.30 -10.92
N ALA A 97 16.92 19.38 -10.25
CA ALA A 97 17.08 20.70 -10.84
C ALA A 97 18.46 21.29 -10.50
N PRO A 98 19.05 22.13 -11.38
CA PRO A 98 20.28 22.86 -11.05
C PRO A 98 20.08 23.83 -9.88
N ALA A 99 21.18 24.17 -9.20
CA ALA A 99 21.17 25.14 -8.10
C ALA A 99 20.61 26.54 -8.47
N ALA A 100 20.67 26.92 -9.73
CA ALA A 100 20.35 28.26 -10.23
C ALA A 100 18.84 28.56 -10.39
N GLY A 101 17.95 27.76 -9.82
CA GLY A 101 16.50 28.06 -9.82
C GLY A 101 15.82 28.00 -11.18
N LEU A 102 16.45 27.40 -12.18
CA LEU A 102 15.80 27.10 -13.43
C LEU A 102 14.73 26.01 -13.18
N SER A 103 13.53 26.27 -13.66
CA SER A 103 12.41 25.31 -13.57
C SER A 103 12.87 23.93 -14.01
N GLY A 104 12.97 23.01 -13.04
CA GLY A 104 13.33 21.63 -13.34
C GLY A 104 12.19 20.94 -14.12
N ALA A 105 12.49 19.80 -14.72
CA ALA A 105 11.47 18.93 -15.26
C ALA A 105 10.47 18.54 -14.16
N PRO A 106 9.18 18.33 -14.48
CA PRO A 106 8.23 17.83 -13.50
C PRO A 106 8.70 16.48 -12.94
N PRO A 107 8.43 16.17 -11.65
CA PRO A 107 8.83 14.90 -11.06
C PRO A 107 8.25 13.72 -11.85
N ALA A 108 9.11 12.76 -12.19
CA ALA A 108 8.74 11.52 -12.85
C ALA A 108 8.64 10.37 -11.83
N LEU A 109 7.81 9.37 -12.13
CA LEU A 109 7.70 8.19 -11.28
C LEU A 109 9.08 7.52 -11.12
N PHE A 110 9.54 7.49 -9.89
CA PHE A 110 10.85 6.94 -9.51
C PHE A 110 10.72 5.57 -8.85
N PHE A 111 9.77 5.43 -7.92
CA PHE A 111 9.61 4.19 -7.18
C PHE A 111 8.14 3.96 -6.77
N THR A 112 7.74 2.67 -6.66
CA THR A 112 6.43 2.28 -6.16
C THR A 112 6.58 1.32 -4.99
N ILE A 113 6.01 1.65 -3.86
CA ILE A 113 5.99 0.83 -2.65
C ILE A 113 4.65 0.14 -2.55
N PRO A 114 4.60 -1.21 -2.58
CA PRO A 114 3.36 -1.97 -2.46
C PRO A 114 2.67 -1.78 -1.10
N PRO A 115 1.37 -2.06 -0.97
CA PRO A 115 0.60 -1.84 0.26
C PRO A 115 1.13 -2.58 1.48
N ASP A 116 1.57 -3.83 1.30
CA ASP A 116 2.14 -4.70 2.34
C ASP A 116 3.47 -4.16 2.87
N VAL A 117 4.30 -3.57 1.98
CA VAL A 117 5.57 -2.95 2.35
C VAL A 117 5.34 -1.56 2.93
N ALA A 118 4.36 -0.80 2.43
CA ALA A 118 4.05 0.54 2.94
C ALA A 118 3.73 0.52 4.44
N GLY A 119 3.04 -0.53 4.93
CA GLY A 119 2.77 -0.73 6.35
C GLY A 119 4.04 -0.85 7.20
N GLN A 120 5.11 -1.46 6.69
CA GLN A 120 6.39 -1.62 7.40
C GLN A 120 7.17 -0.31 7.54
N HIS A 121 6.90 0.67 6.66
CA HIS A 121 7.47 2.01 6.69
C HIS A 121 6.60 3.02 7.45
N THR A 122 5.52 2.55 8.10
CA THR A 122 4.53 3.42 8.75
C THR A 122 4.49 3.14 10.25
N GLU A 123 4.70 4.16 11.05
CA GLU A 123 4.56 4.14 12.49
C GLU A 123 3.55 5.23 12.91
N GLN A 124 2.47 4.85 13.61
CA GLN A 124 1.40 5.79 14.01
C GLN A 124 0.88 6.67 12.86
N GLN A 125 0.68 6.10 11.66
CA GLN A 125 0.32 6.76 10.40
C GLN A 125 1.43 7.62 9.76
N LEU A 126 2.53 7.88 10.43
CA LEU A 126 3.68 8.57 9.86
C LEU A 126 4.47 7.58 8.99
N PHE A 127 4.41 7.79 7.69
CA PHE A 127 5.22 7.06 6.73
C PHE A 127 6.63 7.68 6.65
N ARG A 128 7.66 6.83 6.63
CA ARG A 128 9.06 7.24 6.45
C ARG A 128 9.73 6.35 5.40
N TRP A 129 10.40 6.98 4.47
CA TRP A 129 11.15 6.27 3.44
C TRP A 129 12.43 7.03 3.10
N SER A 130 13.49 6.31 2.75
CA SER A 130 14.81 6.88 2.49
C SER A 130 15.23 6.61 1.05
N ASP A 131 15.47 7.67 0.29
CA ASP A 131 16.08 7.64 -1.04
C ASP A 131 17.60 7.79 -0.91
N ALA A 132 18.35 6.73 -1.15
CA ALA A 132 19.81 6.77 -1.14
C ALA A 132 20.31 7.38 -2.46
N LEU A 133 20.85 8.59 -2.39
CA LEU A 133 21.48 9.26 -3.52
C LEU A 133 22.89 8.69 -3.74
N ARG A 134 23.24 8.46 -5.00
CA ARG A 134 24.56 7.97 -5.40
C ARG A 134 25.54 9.14 -5.60
N ALA A 135 26.82 8.85 -5.59
CA ALA A 135 27.85 9.87 -5.86
C ALA A 135 27.64 10.57 -7.21
N GLU A 136 27.12 9.85 -8.22
CA GLU A 136 26.81 10.40 -9.54
C GLU A 136 25.69 11.44 -9.47
N ASP A 137 24.67 11.24 -8.63
CA ASP A 137 23.55 12.17 -8.48
C ASP A 137 24.06 13.55 -7.98
N PHE A 138 25.01 13.54 -7.02
CA PHE A 138 25.62 14.77 -6.53
C PHE A 138 26.61 15.39 -7.54
N ALA A 139 27.33 14.56 -8.30
CA ALA A 139 28.29 15.05 -9.29
C ALA A 139 27.58 15.71 -10.50
N GLN A 140 26.45 15.16 -10.91
CA GLN A 140 25.64 15.70 -12.01
C GLN A 140 24.83 16.93 -11.60
N HIS A 141 24.51 17.06 -10.31
CA HIS A 141 23.69 18.15 -9.77
C HIS A 141 24.39 18.81 -8.57
N PRO A 142 25.55 19.48 -8.76
CA PRO A 142 26.30 20.10 -7.68
C PRO A 142 25.46 21.21 -7.03
N ALA A 143 25.23 21.08 -5.70
CA ALA A 143 24.34 21.94 -4.91
C ALA A 143 22.91 22.06 -5.52
N GLY A 144 22.50 21.04 -6.26
CA GLY A 144 21.22 20.97 -6.94
C GLY A 144 20.05 20.83 -5.97
N ILE A 145 18.85 20.90 -6.50
CA ILE A 145 17.60 20.69 -5.76
C ILE A 145 16.99 19.37 -6.24
N VAL A 146 16.63 18.52 -5.30
CA VAL A 146 15.79 17.34 -5.56
C VAL A 146 14.37 17.69 -5.14
N THR A 147 13.43 17.48 -6.04
CA THR A 147 12.00 17.71 -5.81
C THR A 147 11.30 16.35 -5.75
N TYR A 148 10.51 16.15 -4.72
CA TYR A 148 9.67 14.96 -4.53
C TYR A 148 8.20 15.32 -4.57
N MET A 149 7.41 14.36 -5.04
CA MET A 149 5.96 14.34 -5.02
C MET A 149 5.52 12.90 -4.78
N VAL A 150 4.41 12.70 -4.11
CA VAL A 150 3.84 11.36 -3.90
C VAL A 150 2.40 11.28 -4.36
N ARG A 151 2.00 10.09 -4.78
CA ARG A 151 0.61 9.67 -4.96
C ARG A 151 0.37 8.38 -4.19
N THR A 152 -0.83 8.21 -3.71
CA THR A 152 -1.24 6.93 -3.12
C THR A 152 -2.30 6.28 -3.98
N ARG A 153 -2.32 4.94 -4.05
CA ARG A 153 -3.32 4.24 -4.87
C ARG A 153 -3.81 2.94 -4.24
N THR A 154 -5.07 2.64 -4.45
CA THR A 154 -5.69 1.37 -4.07
C THR A 154 -5.79 0.39 -5.23
N SER A 155 -5.64 0.86 -6.48
CA SER A 155 -5.57 0.04 -7.69
C SER A 155 -5.02 0.85 -8.86
N ALA A 156 -4.74 0.20 -10.01
CA ALA A 156 -4.23 0.85 -11.22
C ALA A 156 -5.08 2.05 -11.69
N LYS A 157 -6.39 2.04 -11.41
CA LYS A 157 -7.34 3.10 -11.84
C LYS A 157 -7.76 4.04 -10.71
N LYS A 158 -7.24 3.88 -9.48
CA LYS A 158 -7.69 4.61 -8.29
C LYS A 158 -6.49 5.16 -7.54
N ALA A 159 -5.94 6.24 -8.06
CA ALA A 159 -4.87 7.02 -7.45
C ALA A 159 -5.42 8.31 -6.85
N SER A 160 -4.81 8.78 -5.77
CA SER A 160 -5.06 10.10 -5.21
C SER A 160 -4.66 11.21 -6.20
N ALA A 161 -5.04 12.43 -5.91
CA ALA A 161 -4.36 13.60 -6.47
C ALA A 161 -2.90 13.64 -5.99
N ASP A 162 -2.12 14.51 -6.63
CA ASP A 162 -0.72 14.75 -6.27
C ASP A 162 -0.62 15.35 -4.87
N SER A 163 0.46 15.03 -4.16
CA SER A 163 0.81 15.71 -2.92
C SER A 163 1.31 17.13 -3.19
N ASN A 164 1.58 17.87 -2.11
CA ASN A 164 2.48 19.02 -2.19
C ASN A 164 3.87 18.57 -2.71
N LEU A 165 4.63 19.53 -3.29
CA LEU A 165 6.03 19.32 -3.61
C LEU A 165 6.90 19.49 -2.35
N ALA A 166 7.91 18.63 -2.19
CA ALA A 166 8.94 18.77 -1.17
C ALA A 166 10.30 18.89 -1.85
N GLU A 167 10.98 20.00 -1.62
CA GLU A 167 12.24 20.34 -2.24
C GLU A 167 13.39 20.31 -1.21
N VAL A 168 14.49 19.68 -1.59
CA VAL A 168 15.71 19.58 -0.77
C VAL A 168 16.92 19.97 -1.61
N ARG A 169 17.69 20.92 -1.12
CA ARG A 169 19.00 21.19 -1.66
C ARG A 169 19.96 20.12 -1.19
N ILE A 170 20.67 19.48 -2.13
CA ILE A 170 21.55 18.34 -1.85
C ILE A 170 23.02 18.75 -1.89
N TYR A 171 23.78 18.18 -0.94
CA TYR A 171 25.23 18.32 -0.85
C TYR A 171 25.88 16.96 -0.64
N PRO A 172 27.07 16.73 -1.24
CA PRO A 172 27.80 15.47 -1.01
C PRO A 172 28.10 15.29 0.48
N ALA A 173 27.66 14.15 1.05
CA ALA A 173 27.92 13.86 2.45
C ALA A 173 29.43 13.60 2.69
N PRO A 174 29.97 14.06 3.85
CA PRO A 174 31.28 13.63 4.29
C PRO A 174 31.36 12.11 4.44
N LEU A 175 32.53 11.53 4.16
CA LEU A 175 32.79 10.13 4.51
C LEU A 175 32.69 9.94 6.04
N PRO A 176 32.43 8.72 6.53
CA PRO A 176 32.38 8.44 7.96
C PRO A 176 33.68 8.88 8.68
N VAL A 177 33.54 9.33 9.93
CA VAL A 177 34.69 9.52 10.81
C VAL A 177 35.43 8.19 10.97
N GLN A 178 36.74 8.25 11.11
CA GLN A 178 37.60 7.08 11.33
C GLN A 178 38.17 7.09 12.75
N ASP A 179 38.62 5.93 13.19
CA ASP A 179 39.34 5.74 14.49
C ASP A 179 38.56 6.27 15.68
N LEU A 180 37.20 6.14 15.65
CA LEU A 180 36.37 6.57 16.79
C LEU A 180 36.70 5.69 18.00
N ALA A 181 37.27 6.31 19.02
CA ALA A 181 37.61 5.68 20.28
C ALA A 181 36.93 6.38 21.44
N ALA A 182 36.52 5.62 22.43
CA ALA A 182 35.94 6.11 23.68
C ALA A 182 36.80 5.64 24.85
N GLU A 183 37.19 6.55 25.75
CA GLU A 183 37.99 6.28 26.94
C GLU A 183 37.25 6.81 28.17
N ILE A 184 37.18 5.99 29.24
CA ILE A 184 36.62 6.41 30.53
C ILE A 184 37.69 7.16 31.29
N THR A 185 37.40 8.40 31.68
CA THR A 185 38.27 9.26 32.47
C THR A 185 37.56 9.67 33.77
N PRO A 186 38.27 10.17 34.77
CA PRO A 186 37.64 10.69 36.00
C PRO A 186 36.62 11.82 35.76
N ALA A 187 36.78 12.57 34.65
CA ALA A 187 35.89 13.66 34.24
C ALA A 187 34.71 13.21 33.37
N GLY A 188 34.66 11.94 32.96
CA GLY A 188 33.63 11.41 32.09
C GLY A 188 34.18 10.54 30.94
N VAL A 189 33.44 10.46 29.84
CA VAL A 189 33.88 9.71 28.66
C VAL A 189 34.51 10.68 27.65
N ALA A 190 35.79 10.46 27.37
CA ALA A 190 36.52 11.16 26.31
C ALA A 190 36.31 10.44 24.96
N LEU A 191 35.99 11.17 23.92
CA LEU A 191 35.87 10.67 22.55
C LEU A 191 36.97 11.24 21.68
N ARG A 192 37.56 10.41 20.84
CA ARG A 192 38.56 10.80 19.83
C ARG A 192 38.19 10.15 18.51
N TRP A 193 38.40 10.86 17.40
CA TRP A 193 38.19 10.35 16.04
C TRP A 193 39.08 11.11 15.05
N THR A 194 39.29 10.51 13.86
CA THR A 194 39.90 11.19 12.73
C THR A 194 38.79 11.82 11.89
N PRO A 195 38.84 13.16 11.65
CA PRO A 195 37.85 13.84 10.81
C PRO A 195 37.87 13.30 9.37
N PRO A 196 36.70 13.24 8.68
CA PRO A 196 36.64 12.85 7.29
C PRO A 196 37.40 13.87 6.41
N GLN A 197 38.26 13.37 5.52
CA GLN A 197 39.07 14.18 4.62
C GLN A 197 38.34 14.46 3.30
N ASN A 198 37.39 13.59 2.93
CA ASN A 198 36.66 13.65 1.67
C ASN A 198 35.16 13.44 1.88
N THR A 199 34.37 13.93 0.92
CA THR A 199 32.98 13.59 0.73
C THR A 199 32.88 12.34 -0.15
N ILE A 200 31.65 11.83 -0.35
CA ILE A 200 31.36 10.70 -1.25
C ILE A 200 31.70 10.99 -2.72
N THR A 201 31.85 12.26 -3.10
CA THR A 201 32.30 12.69 -4.45
C THR A 201 33.81 12.98 -4.52
N GLY A 202 34.54 12.78 -3.42
CA GLY A 202 35.97 13.07 -3.35
C GLY A 202 36.33 14.54 -3.06
N SER A 203 35.36 15.43 -2.92
CA SER A 203 35.62 16.83 -2.55
C SER A 203 35.92 16.97 -1.04
N VAL A 204 36.65 18.05 -0.65
CA VAL A 204 36.91 18.35 0.76
C VAL A 204 35.59 18.75 1.46
N PRO A 205 35.22 18.12 2.58
CA PRO A 205 33.98 18.44 3.28
C PRO A 205 34.10 19.74 4.08
N SER A 206 33.04 20.55 4.10
CA SER A 206 32.89 21.67 5.04
C SER A 206 32.09 21.19 6.24
N ILE A 207 32.78 20.92 7.37
CA ILE A 207 32.15 20.41 8.59
C ILE A 207 31.93 21.57 9.55
N ALA A 208 30.69 21.93 9.80
CA ALA A 208 30.34 23.01 10.74
C ALA A 208 30.34 22.52 12.20
N ARG A 209 29.91 21.29 12.45
CA ARG A 209 29.85 20.69 13.79
C ARG A 209 29.77 19.17 13.73
N TYR A 210 30.06 18.54 14.87
CA TYR A 210 29.80 17.13 15.14
C TYR A 210 28.66 17.01 16.14
N GLU A 211 27.73 16.09 15.89
CA GLU A 211 26.66 15.73 16.80
C GLU A 211 26.97 14.37 17.42
N ILE A 212 26.94 14.30 18.74
CA ILE A 212 27.29 13.09 19.48
C ILE A 212 26.01 12.49 20.07
N TYR A 213 25.70 11.25 19.63
CA TYR A 213 24.56 10.50 20.12
C TYR A 213 25.02 9.41 21.07
N ARG A 214 24.34 9.25 22.19
CA ARG A 214 24.60 8.19 23.17
C ARG A 214 23.31 7.42 23.47
N ALA A 215 23.37 6.09 23.37
CA ALA A 215 22.31 5.22 23.82
C ALA A 215 22.81 4.32 24.96
N ARG A 216 21.90 3.88 25.84
CA ARG A 216 22.21 2.80 26.79
C ARG A 216 22.25 1.49 26.00
N ALA A 217 23.33 0.70 26.14
CA ALA A 217 23.36 -0.66 25.64
C ALA A 217 22.27 -1.45 26.39
N GLN A 218 21.25 -1.92 25.69
CA GLN A 218 20.40 -2.96 26.21
C GLN A 218 21.23 -4.24 26.18
N ALA A 219 21.47 -4.85 27.35
CA ALA A 219 22.07 -6.17 27.41
C ALA A 219 21.16 -7.13 26.65
N GLN A 220 21.49 -7.43 25.40
CA GLN A 220 20.95 -8.61 24.74
C GLN A 220 21.42 -9.78 25.61
N ALA A 221 20.45 -10.46 26.24
CA ALA A 221 20.71 -11.74 26.89
C ALA A 221 21.27 -12.67 25.81
N GLN A 222 22.61 -12.76 25.75
CA GLN A 222 23.31 -13.69 24.92
C GLN A 222 22.91 -15.07 25.43
N ALA A 223 22.02 -15.76 24.69
CA ALA A 223 21.68 -17.13 24.97
C ALA A 223 22.98 -17.91 25.09
N ALA A 224 23.26 -18.41 26.30
CA ALA A 224 24.42 -19.26 26.53
C ALA A 224 24.39 -20.41 25.53
N PRO A 225 25.51 -20.75 24.88
CA PRO A 225 25.55 -21.89 23.97
C PRO A 225 25.16 -23.14 24.74
N THR A 226 24.08 -23.79 24.31
CA THR A 226 23.64 -25.10 24.83
C THR A 226 24.81 -26.07 24.63
N PRO A 227 25.33 -26.74 25.69
CA PRO A 227 26.40 -27.72 25.53
C PRO A 227 25.90 -28.87 24.64
N PRO A 228 26.73 -29.42 23.74
CA PRO A 228 26.33 -30.53 22.88
C PRO A 228 26.05 -31.74 23.78
N THR A 229 24.81 -32.27 23.70
CA THR A 229 24.44 -33.54 24.27
C THR A 229 25.12 -34.62 23.42
N GLY A 230 26.21 -35.20 23.94
CA GLY A 230 26.87 -36.35 23.33
C GLY A 230 25.98 -37.59 23.40
N PRO A 231 26.07 -38.47 22.38
CA PRO A 231 25.36 -39.74 22.41
C PRO A 231 26.01 -40.69 23.41
N THR A 232 25.19 -41.33 24.26
CA THR A 232 25.50 -42.55 25.02
C THR A 232 25.33 -43.77 24.15
#